data_c19f0722f899e9649059ec3eb62eba9a
#
_entry.id   c19f0722f899e9649059ec3eb62eba9a
#
_cell.length_a   1.000
_cell.length_b   1.000
_cell.length_c   1.000
_cell.angle_alpha   90.00
_cell.angle_beta   90.00
_cell.angle_gamma   90.00
#
_symmetry.space_group_name_H-M   'P 1'
#
loop_
_entity.id
_entity.type
_entity.pdbx_description
1 polymer ?
#
loop_
_entity_poly.entity_id
_entity_poly.type
_entity_poly.pdbx_seq_one_letter_code
_entity_poly.pdbx_strand_id
1 'polypeptide(L)'
;MDIGGGESTLVDDLLRRGHLDLSVLDISEAAIDFTKKRLSDKAKQVGWHVGDITRYDFGPKKFDLWHDRAVFHFLTDEASRRAYVDLVRQAVEPRGYVLMATFGPSGPLNCSGLDVVRYDDQRLHHEFGEGFCMMGSEISDHHTPMGTDQQFLYCWCRVSK
;
A
#
# COMPACT_ATOMS: atom_id res chain seq x y z
N MET A 1 -8.69 0.91 -1.77
CA MET A 1 -7.95 -0.33 -1.42
C MET A 1 -6.76 0.04 -0.56
N ASP A 2 -6.56 -0.64 0.56
CA ASP A 2 -5.40 -0.52 1.46
C ASP A 2 -4.60 -1.83 1.42
N ILE A 3 -3.35 -1.76 0.95
CA ILE A 3 -2.46 -2.91 0.75
C ILE A 3 -1.52 -3.03 1.96
N GLY A 4 -1.45 -4.24 2.54
CA GLY A 4 -0.69 -4.48 3.76
C GLY A 4 -1.35 -3.83 4.99
N GLY A 5 -2.66 -3.59 4.92
CA GLY A 5 -3.39 -2.89 5.97
C GLY A 5 -3.68 -3.70 7.22
N GLY A 6 -3.21 -4.95 7.32
CA GLY A 6 -3.51 -5.95 8.35
C GLY A 6 -3.88 -5.40 9.72
N GLU A 7 -2.88 -5.04 10.55
CA GLU A 7 -3.13 -4.46 11.88
C GLU A 7 -3.22 -2.93 11.91
N SER A 8 -3.09 -2.27 10.76
CA SER A 8 -3.18 -0.81 10.64
C SER A 8 -4.51 -0.27 11.18
N THR A 9 -4.48 0.91 11.78
CA THR A 9 -5.68 1.65 12.22
C THR A 9 -6.24 2.58 11.16
N LEU A 10 -5.67 2.60 9.95
CA LEU A 10 -6.14 3.46 8.86
C LEU A 10 -7.61 3.18 8.53
N VAL A 11 -7.99 1.91 8.44
CA VAL A 11 -9.37 1.49 8.17
C VAL A 11 -10.35 1.99 9.25
N ASP A 12 -9.93 2.01 10.53
CA ASP A 12 -10.73 2.55 11.64
C ASP A 12 -10.98 4.05 11.46
N ASP A 13 -9.94 4.78 11.07
CA ASP A 13 -10.00 6.23 10.87
C ASP A 13 -10.85 6.59 9.64
N LEU A 14 -10.73 5.83 8.56
CA LEU A 14 -11.54 6.02 7.36
C LEU A 14 -13.02 5.74 7.62
N LEU A 15 -13.36 4.65 8.32
CA LEU A 15 -14.75 4.36 8.74
C LEU A 15 -15.32 5.45 9.65
N ARG A 16 -14.49 5.98 10.56
CA ARG A 16 -14.89 7.07 11.46
C ARG A 16 -15.17 8.37 10.72
N ARG A 17 -14.50 8.60 9.59
CA ARG A 17 -14.71 9.73 8.67
C ARG A 17 -15.84 9.52 7.68
N GLY A 18 -16.51 8.37 7.72
CA GLY A 18 -17.67 8.06 6.88
C GLY A 18 -17.36 7.49 5.51
N HIS A 19 -16.13 7.00 5.27
CA HIS A 19 -15.83 6.24 4.07
C HIS A 19 -16.42 4.84 4.19
N LEU A 20 -17.22 4.41 3.21
CA LEU A 20 -17.98 3.15 3.27
C LEU A 20 -17.51 2.12 2.23
N ASP A 21 -16.84 2.53 1.17
CA ASP A 21 -16.30 1.60 0.15
C ASP A 21 -14.81 1.38 0.42
N LEU A 22 -14.54 0.59 1.45
CA LEU A 22 -13.19 0.27 1.89
C LEU A 22 -12.89 -1.20 1.62
N SER A 23 -11.67 -1.47 1.19
CA SER A 23 -11.13 -2.82 1.05
C SER A 23 -9.71 -2.86 1.60
N VAL A 24 -9.37 -3.92 2.30
CA VAL A 24 -8.04 -4.16 2.88
C VAL A 24 -7.52 -5.49 2.39
N LEU A 25 -6.29 -5.53 1.93
CA LEU A 25 -5.58 -6.76 1.60
C LEU A 25 -4.35 -6.89 2.49
N ASP A 26 -4.13 -8.08 3.02
CA ASP A 26 -2.90 -8.46 3.69
C ASP A 26 -2.57 -9.94 3.43
N ILE A 27 -1.29 -10.27 3.46
CA ILE A 27 -0.85 -11.66 3.34
C ILE A 27 -1.13 -12.47 4.60
N SER A 28 -1.24 -11.79 5.75
CA SER A 28 -1.46 -12.37 7.07
C SER A 28 -2.95 -12.44 7.41
N GLU A 29 -3.54 -13.62 7.34
CA GLU A 29 -4.90 -13.86 7.80
C GLU A 29 -5.08 -13.49 9.29
N ALA A 30 -4.07 -13.77 10.11
CA ALA A 30 -4.10 -13.43 11.54
C ALA A 30 -4.19 -11.93 11.79
N ALA A 31 -3.48 -11.11 11.01
CA ALA A 31 -3.53 -9.64 11.08
C ALA A 31 -4.91 -9.11 10.66
N ILE A 32 -5.46 -9.66 9.58
CA ILE A 32 -6.84 -9.35 9.15
C ILE A 32 -7.85 -9.71 10.23
N ASP A 33 -7.76 -10.88 10.83
CA ASP A 33 -8.69 -11.33 11.88
C ASP A 33 -8.56 -10.51 13.17
N PHE A 34 -7.35 -10.08 13.51
CA PHE A 34 -7.13 -9.14 14.62
C PHE A 34 -7.89 -7.84 14.39
N THR A 35 -7.78 -7.25 13.20
CA THR A 35 -8.45 -6.00 12.86
C THR A 35 -9.98 -6.17 12.76
N LYS A 36 -10.47 -7.27 12.20
CA LYS A 36 -11.91 -7.59 12.22
C LYS A 36 -12.47 -7.66 13.65
N LYS A 37 -11.74 -8.29 14.57
CA LYS A 37 -12.14 -8.34 15.99
C LYS A 37 -12.16 -6.95 16.62
N ARG A 38 -11.14 -6.12 16.37
CA ARG A 38 -11.06 -4.74 16.85
C ARG A 38 -12.22 -3.88 16.36
N LEU A 39 -12.59 -4.01 15.08
CA LEU A 39 -13.70 -3.27 14.45
C LEU A 39 -15.08 -3.78 14.84
N SER A 40 -15.20 -5.02 15.32
CA SER A 40 -16.47 -5.65 15.69
C SER A 40 -17.49 -5.57 14.53
N ASP A 41 -18.69 -5.06 14.78
CA ASP A 41 -19.75 -4.98 13.76
C ASP A 41 -19.38 -4.10 12.55
N LYS A 42 -18.49 -3.11 12.72
CA LYS A 42 -18.02 -2.28 11.63
C LYS A 42 -17.18 -3.05 10.60
N ALA A 43 -16.59 -4.18 10.99
CA ALA A 43 -15.84 -5.03 10.06
C ALA A 43 -16.68 -5.52 8.87
N LYS A 44 -18.02 -5.62 9.04
CA LYS A 44 -18.95 -6.00 7.98
C LYS A 44 -19.06 -4.96 6.84
N GLN A 45 -18.57 -3.75 7.08
CA GLN A 45 -18.58 -2.64 6.10
C GLN A 45 -17.31 -2.60 5.23
N VAL A 46 -16.36 -3.51 5.47
CA VAL A 46 -15.06 -3.52 4.80
C VAL A 46 -14.91 -4.80 3.98
N GLY A 47 -14.41 -4.68 2.75
CA GLY A 47 -13.97 -5.80 1.95
C GLY A 47 -12.63 -6.33 2.44
N TRP A 48 -12.58 -7.58 2.88
CA TRP A 48 -11.37 -8.21 3.38
C TRP A 48 -10.80 -9.19 2.38
N HIS A 49 -9.50 -9.08 2.13
CA HIS A 49 -8.77 -9.92 1.20
C HIS A 49 -7.53 -10.48 1.90
N VAL A 50 -7.30 -11.78 1.79
CA VAL A 50 -6.09 -12.44 2.30
C VAL A 50 -5.35 -13.03 1.11
N GLY A 51 -4.09 -12.67 0.93
CA GLY A 51 -3.28 -13.21 -0.16
C GLY A 51 -2.02 -12.40 -0.47
N ASP A 52 -1.22 -13.02 -1.32
CA ASP A 52 0.00 -12.40 -1.88
C ASP A 52 -0.38 -11.43 -3.00
N ILE A 53 -0.07 -10.16 -2.82
CA ILE A 53 -0.40 -9.09 -3.76
C ILE A 53 0.20 -9.32 -5.16
N THR A 54 1.32 -10.02 -5.27
CA THR A 54 1.95 -10.29 -6.57
C THR A 54 1.20 -11.33 -7.41
N ARG A 55 0.22 -12.01 -6.82
CA ARG A 55 -0.58 -13.08 -7.46
C ARG A 55 -2.07 -12.91 -7.24
N TYR A 56 -2.48 -11.81 -6.60
CA TYR A 56 -3.88 -11.59 -6.26
C TYR A 56 -4.69 -11.18 -7.49
N ASP A 57 -5.92 -11.66 -7.57
CA ASP A 57 -6.89 -11.29 -8.61
C ASP A 57 -8.12 -10.65 -7.96
N PHE A 58 -8.33 -9.37 -8.20
CA PHE A 58 -9.53 -8.65 -7.76
C PHE A 58 -10.72 -8.84 -8.71
N GLY A 59 -10.55 -9.61 -9.78
CA GLY A 59 -11.55 -9.74 -10.82
C GLY A 59 -11.90 -8.39 -11.47
N PRO A 60 -13.17 -8.13 -11.75
CA PRO A 60 -13.61 -6.89 -12.40
C PRO A 60 -13.63 -5.66 -11.45
N LYS A 61 -13.37 -5.86 -10.15
CA LYS A 61 -13.44 -4.76 -9.17
C LYS A 61 -12.35 -3.73 -9.44
N LYS A 62 -12.74 -2.45 -9.39
CA LYS A 62 -11.87 -1.31 -9.54
C LYS A 62 -11.88 -0.44 -8.27
N PHE A 63 -10.80 0.30 -8.09
CA PHE A 63 -10.59 1.17 -6.93
C PHE A 63 -10.25 2.59 -7.37
N ASP A 64 -10.89 3.59 -6.78
CA ASP A 64 -10.58 5.00 -7.01
C ASP A 64 -9.25 5.41 -6.38
N LEU A 65 -8.88 4.76 -5.25
CA LEU A 65 -7.65 4.97 -4.54
C LEU A 65 -7.00 3.65 -4.17
N TRP A 66 -5.73 3.52 -4.54
CA TRP A 66 -4.81 2.47 -4.11
C TRP A 66 -3.84 3.06 -3.11
N HIS A 67 -3.80 2.53 -1.90
CA HIS A 67 -2.87 2.91 -0.85
C HIS A 67 -1.99 1.72 -0.50
N ASP A 68 -0.69 1.95 -0.46
CA ASP A 68 0.32 0.98 0.00
C ASP A 68 1.28 1.69 0.93
N ARG A 69 1.37 1.21 2.16
CA ARG A 69 2.40 1.66 3.09
C ARG A 69 3.23 0.46 3.53
N ALA A 70 4.47 0.42 3.01
CA ALA A 70 5.48 -0.57 3.38
C ALA A 70 5.17 -2.01 2.93
N VAL A 71 4.56 -2.20 1.74
CA VAL A 71 4.45 -3.51 1.10
C VAL A 71 5.34 -3.56 -0.15
N PHE A 72 5.23 -2.59 -1.05
CA PHE A 72 5.99 -2.57 -2.30
C PHE A 72 7.51 -2.68 -2.08
N HIS A 73 8.04 -2.11 -1.01
CA HIS A 73 9.47 -2.13 -0.74
C HIS A 73 10.02 -3.54 -0.40
N PHE A 74 9.16 -4.51 -0.04
CA PHE A 74 9.58 -5.91 0.13
C PHE A 74 9.79 -6.66 -1.19
N LEU A 75 9.32 -6.11 -2.30
CA LEU A 75 9.47 -6.72 -3.62
C LEU A 75 10.88 -6.46 -4.16
N THR A 76 11.83 -7.27 -3.72
CA THR A 76 13.25 -7.08 -4.03
C THR A 76 13.63 -7.54 -5.44
N ASP A 77 12.86 -8.42 -6.06
CA ASP A 77 13.05 -8.87 -7.43
C ASP A 77 12.16 -8.11 -8.44
N GLU A 78 12.67 -7.96 -9.66
CA GLU A 78 12.00 -7.19 -10.71
C GLU A 78 10.68 -7.82 -11.16
N ALA A 79 10.60 -9.16 -11.19
CA ALA A 79 9.39 -9.85 -11.65
C ALA A 79 8.21 -9.60 -10.71
N SER A 80 8.45 -9.63 -9.39
CA SER A 80 7.45 -9.30 -8.37
C SER A 80 7.01 -7.84 -8.45
N ARG A 81 7.93 -6.88 -8.67
CA ARG A 81 7.58 -5.47 -8.85
C ARG A 81 6.73 -5.25 -10.09
N ARG A 82 7.08 -5.88 -11.21
CA ARG A 82 6.26 -5.81 -12.44
C ARG A 82 4.87 -6.37 -12.23
N ALA A 83 4.76 -7.56 -11.62
CA ALA A 83 3.46 -8.16 -11.31
C ALA A 83 2.58 -7.26 -10.46
N TYR A 84 3.17 -6.62 -9.45
CA TYR A 84 2.49 -5.63 -8.61
C TYR A 84 1.99 -4.43 -9.43
N VAL A 85 2.86 -3.80 -10.23
CA VAL A 85 2.49 -2.63 -11.04
C VAL A 85 1.42 -2.97 -12.08
N ASP A 86 1.51 -4.15 -12.71
CA ASP A 86 0.49 -4.62 -13.64
C ASP A 86 -0.87 -4.84 -12.95
N LEU A 87 -0.86 -5.34 -11.72
CA LEU A 87 -2.08 -5.47 -10.93
C LEU A 87 -2.67 -4.09 -10.59
N VAL A 88 -1.84 -3.14 -10.14
CA VAL A 88 -2.29 -1.75 -9.87
C VAL A 88 -2.95 -1.14 -11.12
N ARG A 89 -2.31 -1.31 -12.28
CA ARG A 89 -2.83 -0.81 -13.57
C ARG A 89 -4.17 -1.44 -13.94
N GLN A 90 -4.37 -2.70 -13.58
CA GLN A 90 -5.64 -3.41 -13.80
C GLN A 90 -6.71 -3.05 -12.77
N ALA A 91 -6.33 -2.87 -11.51
CA ALA A 91 -7.27 -2.73 -10.39
C ALA A 91 -7.69 -1.28 -10.08
N VAL A 92 -6.90 -0.28 -10.51
CA VAL A 92 -7.23 1.13 -10.27
C VAL A 92 -8.03 1.68 -11.45
N GLU A 93 -9.08 2.46 -11.13
CA GLU A 93 -9.88 3.14 -12.15
C GLU A 93 -9.04 4.11 -13.00
N PRO A 94 -9.38 4.26 -14.29
CA PRO A 94 -8.84 5.37 -15.08
C PRO A 94 -9.04 6.70 -14.36
N ARG A 95 -7.96 7.46 -14.20
CA ARG A 95 -7.91 8.73 -13.44
C ARG A 95 -7.99 8.56 -11.91
N GLY A 96 -7.99 7.33 -11.40
CA GLY A 96 -7.84 7.03 -9.98
C GLY A 96 -6.44 7.38 -9.45
N TYR A 97 -6.24 7.21 -8.17
CA TYR A 97 -5.02 7.62 -7.47
C TYR A 97 -4.27 6.42 -6.89
N VAL A 98 -2.96 6.54 -6.88
CA VAL A 98 -2.05 5.58 -6.23
C VAL A 98 -1.21 6.37 -5.23
N LEU A 99 -1.28 6.00 -3.96
CA LEU A 99 -0.46 6.54 -2.87
C LEU A 99 0.45 5.44 -2.36
N MET A 100 1.74 5.62 -2.56
CA MET A 100 2.78 4.68 -2.14
C MET A 100 3.61 5.28 -1.01
N ALA A 101 3.90 4.49 0.00
CA ALA A 101 4.88 4.84 1.02
C ALA A 101 5.90 3.70 1.18
N THR A 102 7.15 3.98 0.86
CA THR A 102 8.28 3.06 0.94
C THR A 102 9.35 3.63 1.87
N PHE A 103 10.36 2.86 2.24
CA PHE A 103 11.53 3.48 2.84
C PHE A 103 12.23 4.40 1.85
N GLY A 104 12.55 5.60 2.32
CA GLY A 104 13.30 6.62 1.59
C GLY A 104 14.80 6.31 1.49
N PRO A 105 15.57 7.16 0.80
CA PRO A 105 17.00 6.91 0.56
C PRO A 105 17.85 6.71 1.82
N SER A 106 17.46 7.34 2.93
CA SER A 106 18.12 7.21 4.25
C SER A 106 17.37 6.26 5.20
N GLY A 107 16.32 5.59 4.74
CA GLY A 107 15.58 4.62 5.53
C GLY A 107 16.38 3.34 5.82
N PRO A 108 15.84 2.43 6.65
CA PRO A 108 16.45 1.14 6.93
C PRO A 108 16.64 0.26 5.68
N LEU A 109 17.61 -0.64 5.72
CA LEU A 109 17.83 -1.66 4.68
C LEU A 109 16.97 -2.92 4.89
N ASN A 110 16.43 -3.07 6.09
CA ASN A 110 15.59 -4.21 6.47
C ASN A 110 14.33 -3.72 7.20
N CYS A 111 13.25 -4.45 7.02
CA CYS A 111 12.00 -4.26 7.76
C CYS A 111 11.52 -5.63 8.27
N SER A 112 11.22 -5.74 9.55
CA SER A 112 10.78 -6.99 10.17
C SER A 112 11.69 -8.20 9.89
N GLY A 113 13.02 -7.95 9.77
CA GLY A 113 14.02 -8.99 9.49
C GLY A 113 14.14 -9.40 8.02
N LEU A 114 13.42 -8.73 7.12
CA LEU A 114 13.48 -8.96 5.67
C LEU A 114 14.17 -7.81 4.96
N ASP A 115 14.88 -8.12 3.87
CA ASP A 115 15.48 -7.11 3.01
C ASP A 115 14.42 -6.28 2.30
N VAL A 116 14.69 -4.99 2.15
CA VAL A 116 13.80 -4.07 1.45
C VAL A 116 14.55 -3.20 0.44
N VAL A 117 13.83 -2.71 -0.55
CA VAL A 117 14.33 -1.72 -1.50
C VAL A 117 13.99 -0.32 -1.00
N ARG A 118 14.99 0.58 -1.00
CA ARG A 118 14.81 2.00 -0.70
C ARG A 118 14.63 2.77 -2.00
N TYR A 119 13.78 3.79 -1.95
CA TYR A 119 13.44 4.58 -3.11
C TYR A 119 13.62 6.08 -2.86
N ASP A 120 14.08 6.79 -3.88
CA ASP A 120 13.73 8.19 -4.10
C ASP A 120 12.49 8.26 -5.01
N ASP A 121 11.96 9.45 -5.20
CA ASP A 121 10.73 9.68 -5.96
C ASP A 121 10.88 9.31 -7.44
N GLN A 122 12.02 9.60 -8.05
CA GLN A 122 12.28 9.29 -9.45
C GLN A 122 12.36 7.78 -9.67
N ARG A 123 13.09 7.07 -8.80
CA ARG A 123 13.22 5.63 -8.87
C ARG A 123 11.90 4.92 -8.62
N LEU A 124 11.12 5.36 -7.62
CA LEU A 124 9.80 4.79 -7.37
C LEU A 124 8.85 5.03 -8.54
N HIS A 125 8.82 6.25 -9.07
CA HIS A 125 8.00 6.56 -10.24
C HIS A 125 8.43 5.76 -11.48
N HIS A 126 9.72 5.52 -11.66
CA HIS A 126 10.24 4.71 -12.77
C HIS A 126 9.72 3.26 -12.74
N GLU A 127 9.55 2.66 -11.55
CA GLU A 127 8.96 1.32 -11.42
C GLU A 127 7.53 1.26 -11.97
N PHE A 128 6.74 2.35 -11.79
CA PHE A 128 5.38 2.44 -12.30
C PHE A 128 5.32 2.79 -13.80
N GLY A 129 6.26 3.59 -14.28
CA GLY A 129 6.44 3.90 -15.70
C GLY A 129 5.28 4.69 -16.32
N GLU A 130 5.17 4.56 -17.65
CA GLU A 130 4.10 5.22 -18.42
C GLU A 130 2.72 4.75 -17.96
N GLY A 131 1.77 5.68 -17.92
CA GLY A 131 0.41 5.43 -17.42
C GLY A 131 0.16 5.90 -15.98
N PHE A 132 1.20 6.35 -15.27
CA PHE A 132 1.10 6.96 -13.96
C PHE A 132 1.73 8.34 -13.96
N CYS A 133 0.93 9.37 -13.75
CA CYS A 133 1.38 10.76 -13.67
C CYS A 133 1.74 11.09 -12.21
N MET A 134 3.00 11.30 -11.92
CA MET A 134 3.43 11.73 -10.58
C MET A 134 2.87 13.13 -10.29
N MET A 135 2.17 13.26 -9.19
CA MET A 135 1.56 14.51 -8.74
C MET A 135 2.36 15.16 -7.61
N GLY A 136 3.13 14.37 -6.88
CA GLY A 136 4.00 14.86 -5.82
C GLY A 136 4.64 13.73 -5.03
N SER A 137 5.61 14.15 -4.20
CA SER A 137 6.30 13.28 -3.27
C SER A 137 6.66 14.04 -2.00
N GLU A 138 6.87 13.31 -0.91
CA GLU A 138 7.29 13.87 0.38
C GLU A 138 8.17 12.87 1.12
N ILE A 139 9.25 13.35 1.72
CA ILE A 139 10.07 12.58 2.68
C ILE A 139 9.58 12.91 4.08
N SER A 140 9.32 11.88 4.88
CA SER A 140 8.89 12.02 6.27
C SER A 140 9.63 11.04 7.16
N ASP A 141 10.12 11.51 8.29
CA ASP A 141 10.73 10.66 9.30
C ASP A 141 9.67 10.17 10.28
N HIS A 142 9.56 8.85 10.40
CA HIS A 142 8.66 8.18 11.33
C HIS A 142 9.45 7.71 12.56
N HIS A 143 9.11 8.24 13.71
CA HIS A 143 9.65 7.80 14.99
C HIS A 143 8.88 6.58 15.48
N THR A 144 9.56 5.42 15.56
CA THR A 144 8.91 4.19 15.99
C THR A 144 8.71 4.17 17.52
N PRO A 145 7.74 3.42 18.06
CA PRO A 145 7.59 3.24 19.51
C PRO A 145 8.83 2.66 20.21
N MET A 146 9.73 2.02 19.45
CA MET A 146 10.98 1.46 19.95
C MET A 146 12.14 2.47 19.93
N GLY A 147 11.88 3.74 19.59
CA GLY A 147 12.87 4.82 19.61
C GLY A 147 13.83 4.86 18.42
N THR A 148 13.47 4.23 17.30
CA THR A 148 14.26 4.30 16.06
C THR A 148 13.56 5.18 15.03
N ASP A 149 14.34 5.90 14.23
CA ASP A 149 13.81 6.70 13.13
C ASP A 149 13.80 5.88 11.84
N GLN A 150 12.69 5.97 11.13
CA GLN A 150 12.50 5.36 9.81
C GLN A 150 12.11 6.43 8.82
N GLN A 151 12.99 6.71 7.87
CA GLN A 151 12.65 7.63 6.80
C GLN A 151 11.74 6.95 5.79
N PHE A 152 10.59 7.54 5.54
CA PHE A 152 9.66 7.15 4.48
C PHE A 152 9.67 8.17 3.34
N LEU A 153 9.55 7.66 2.13
CA LEU A 153 9.13 8.41 0.96
C LEU A 153 7.66 8.14 0.73
N TYR A 154 6.85 9.17 0.70
CA TYR A 154 5.49 9.14 0.18
C TYR A 154 5.50 9.67 -1.26
N CYS A 155 4.84 8.96 -2.16
CA CYS A 155 4.70 9.37 -3.55
C CYS A 155 3.26 9.12 -4.00
N TRP A 156 2.64 10.10 -4.64
CA TRP A 156 1.28 9.94 -5.15
C TRP A 156 1.20 10.26 -6.62
N CYS A 157 0.54 9.35 -7.33
CA CYS A 157 0.36 9.40 -8.76
C CYS A 157 -1.12 9.37 -9.12
N ARG A 158 -1.45 9.87 -10.30
CA ARG A 158 -2.73 9.69 -10.94
C ARG A 158 -2.58 8.72 -12.10
N VAL A 159 -3.47 7.74 -12.18
CA VAL A 159 -3.51 6.81 -13.31
C VAL A 159 -3.98 7.58 -14.56
N SER A 160 -3.21 7.48 -15.63
CA SER A 160 -3.62 7.99 -16.94
C SER A 160 -4.76 7.15 -17.51
N LYS A 161 -5.40 7.66 -18.56
CA LYS A 161 -6.49 6.92 -19.23
C LYS A 161 -5.99 5.65 -19.89
#